data_55af5657abef9a470817af850362ad74
#
_entry.id   55af5657abef9a470817af850362ad74
#
_cell.length_a   1.000
_cell.length_b   1.000
_cell.length_c   1.000
_cell.angle_alpha   90.00
_cell.angle_beta   90.00
_cell.angle_gamma   90.00
#
_symmetry.space_group_name_H-M   'P 1'
#
loop_
_entity.id
_entity.type
_entity.pdbx_description
1 polymer ?
#
loop_
_entity_poly.entity_id
_entity_poly.type
_entity_poly.pdbx_seq_one_letter_code
_entity_poly.pdbx_strand_id
1 'polypeptide(L)'
;MTDNQNLLAEQRRALILDEVRRRGGVRVNELTRKLNVSDMTVRRDLDALARQGVVEKVHGGAVPVVEASTHEPGFEAKSALELSAKEDIARAAAQMAVPGSAIALSGGTTTYALAHHLLDVPDLTVVTNSVRVADVFHAAQRAGATAGPRPGGATVVLTGGVRTPSDSLVGPVADQAIRSLHFDVLFLGVHGISVEAGLSTPNLAEAETNRRFVQAARRVVVVADHTKWGTVGLSSFAALAEIDTLVTDAGLSAEAREEIAEHLPGLVVAGGPESSGQDGQEG
;
A
#
# COMPACT_ATOMS: atom_id res chain seq x y z
N MET A 1 -2.58 23.65 -22.20
CA MET A 1 -3.93 23.97 -21.71
C MET A 1 -4.67 22.66 -21.66
N THR A 2 -4.62 21.99 -20.51
CA THR A 2 -5.19 20.65 -20.30
C THR A 2 -6.71 20.78 -20.09
N ASP A 3 -7.43 19.99 -20.85
CA ASP A 3 -8.90 19.95 -20.94
C ASP A 3 -9.51 19.41 -19.63
N ASN A 4 -9.79 20.32 -18.69
CA ASN A 4 -10.29 19.99 -17.34
C ASN A 4 -11.83 19.99 -17.26
N GLN A 5 -12.54 19.95 -18.40
CA GLN A 5 -13.98 20.20 -18.45
C GLN A 5 -14.88 19.01 -18.09
N ASN A 6 -14.34 17.81 -17.77
CA ASN A 6 -15.20 16.65 -17.48
C ASN A 6 -14.64 15.65 -16.47
N LEU A 7 -13.97 16.14 -15.42
CA LEU A 7 -13.50 15.26 -14.36
C LEU A 7 -14.66 14.61 -13.62
N LEU A 8 -14.65 13.27 -13.51
CA LEU A 8 -15.54 12.55 -12.65
C LEU A 8 -15.35 13.00 -11.18
N ALA A 9 -16.39 12.92 -10.37
CA ALA A 9 -16.35 13.40 -8.98
C ALA A 9 -15.20 12.75 -8.16
N GLU A 10 -14.85 11.51 -8.43
CA GLU A 10 -13.73 10.81 -7.77
C GLU A 10 -12.37 11.35 -8.19
N GLN A 11 -12.16 11.53 -9.49
CA GLN A 11 -10.92 12.12 -10.02
C GLN A 11 -10.70 13.55 -9.49
N ARG A 12 -11.77 14.34 -9.43
CA ARG A 12 -11.71 15.68 -8.89
C ARG A 12 -11.40 15.71 -7.40
N ARG A 13 -11.99 14.80 -6.61
CA ARG A 13 -11.68 14.65 -5.17
C ARG A 13 -10.25 14.21 -4.94
N ALA A 14 -9.70 13.32 -5.76
CA ALA A 14 -8.29 12.94 -5.70
C ALA A 14 -7.36 14.14 -5.93
N LEU A 15 -7.62 14.97 -6.95
CA LEU A 15 -6.85 16.18 -7.20
C LEU A 15 -6.97 17.21 -6.06
N ILE A 16 -8.15 17.35 -5.46
CA ILE A 16 -8.33 18.23 -4.30
C ILE A 16 -7.50 17.73 -3.11
N LEU A 17 -7.53 16.43 -2.84
CA LEU A 17 -6.79 15.84 -1.72
C LEU A 17 -5.28 15.97 -1.90
N ASP A 18 -4.77 15.73 -3.11
CA ASP A 18 -3.37 15.96 -3.45
C ASP A 18 -2.95 17.42 -3.19
N GLU A 19 -3.75 18.36 -3.65
CA GLU A 19 -3.47 19.79 -3.45
C GLU A 19 -3.50 20.20 -1.97
N VAL A 20 -4.43 19.62 -1.18
CA VAL A 20 -4.50 19.82 0.27
C VAL A 20 -3.23 19.33 0.95
N ARG A 21 -2.77 18.12 0.59
CA ARG A 21 -1.55 17.51 1.18
C ARG A 21 -0.30 18.31 0.81
N ARG A 22 -0.13 18.63 -0.47
CA ARG A 22 1.05 19.33 -0.98
C ARG A 22 1.21 20.76 -0.43
N ARG A 23 0.10 21.48 -0.18
CA ARG A 23 0.12 22.88 0.27
C ARG A 23 -0.13 23.08 1.76
N GLY A 24 -0.44 22.00 2.50
CA GLY A 24 -0.86 22.14 3.90
C GLY A 24 -2.23 22.79 4.08
N GLY A 25 -2.99 22.97 2.98
CA GLY A 25 -4.34 23.54 2.97
C GLY A 25 -4.72 24.19 1.65
N VAL A 26 -6.04 24.30 1.40
CA VAL A 26 -6.59 24.87 0.18
C VAL A 26 -7.77 25.80 0.48
N ARG A 27 -7.97 26.78 -0.37
CA ARG A 27 -9.17 27.64 -0.34
C ARG A 27 -10.15 27.25 -1.43
N VAL A 28 -11.45 27.32 -1.12
CA VAL A 28 -12.52 26.99 -2.07
C VAL A 28 -12.39 27.79 -3.37
N ASN A 29 -12.11 29.10 -3.26
CA ASN A 29 -11.96 29.97 -4.44
C ASN A 29 -10.74 29.65 -5.30
N GLU A 30 -9.69 29.08 -4.76
CA GLU A 30 -8.51 28.61 -5.52
C GLU A 30 -8.84 27.33 -6.27
N LEU A 31 -9.49 26.39 -5.59
CA LEU A 31 -9.93 25.12 -6.19
C LEU A 31 -10.97 25.37 -7.30
N THR A 32 -11.92 26.29 -7.09
CA THR A 32 -12.91 26.68 -8.09
C THR A 32 -12.23 27.13 -9.39
N ARG A 33 -11.21 27.98 -9.29
CA ARG A 33 -10.44 28.45 -10.46
C ARG A 33 -9.58 27.34 -11.07
N LYS A 34 -8.89 26.56 -10.25
CA LYS A 34 -7.98 25.51 -10.72
C LYS A 34 -8.71 24.38 -11.42
N LEU A 35 -9.86 23.96 -10.89
CA LEU A 35 -10.63 22.83 -11.39
C LEU A 35 -11.74 23.23 -12.38
N ASN A 36 -11.96 24.54 -12.56
CA ASN A 36 -13.02 25.11 -13.41
C ASN A 36 -14.42 24.53 -13.09
N VAL A 37 -14.77 24.49 -11.81
CA VAL A 37 -16.07 24.03 -11.32
C VAL A 37 -16.68 25.06 -10.38
N SER A 38 -18.00 24.94 -10.07
CA SER A 38 -18.67 25.87 -9.16
C SER A 38 -18.19 25.75 -7.72
N ASP A 39 -18.31 26.83 -6.93
CA ASP A 39 -18.07 26.85 -5.48
C ASP A 39 -18.87 25.74 -4.77
N MET A 40 -20.13 25.54 -5.15
CA MET A 40 -20.98 24.50 -4.61
C MET A 40 -20.43 23.08 -4.88
N THR A 41 -19.84 22.86 -6.04
CA THR A 41 -19.21 21.57 -6.40
C THR A 41 -18.00 21.31 -5.53
N VAL A 42 -17.11 22.31 -5.39
CA VAL A 42 -15.93 22.21 -4.51
C VAL A 42 -16.35 21.93 -3.08
N ARG A 43 -17.37 22.66 -2.55
CA ARG A 43 -17.85 22.42 -1.18
C ARG A 43 -18.38 21.01 -0.98
N ARG A 44 -19.13 20.47 -1.95
CA ARG A 44 -19.62 19.07 -1.88
C ARG A 44 -18.48 18.06 -1.89
N ASP A 45 -17.45 18.31 -2.69
CA ASP A 45 -16.27 17.43 -2.73
C ASP A 45 -15.47 17.50 -1.41
N LEU A 46 -15.25 18.71 -0.87
CA LEU A 46 -14.64 18.87 0.46
C LEU A 46 -15.51 18.26 1.57
N ASP A 47 -16.84 18.34 1.48
CA ASP A 47 -17.74 17.66 2.42
C ASP A 47 -17.63 16.13 2.34
N ALA A 48 -17.45 15.58 1.14
CA ALA A 48 -17.23 14.17 0.94
C ALA A 48 -15.88 13.72 1.52
N LEU A 49 -14.80 14.46 1.24
CA LEU A 49 -13.46 14.19 1.78
C LEU A 49 -13.40 14.34 3.31
N ALA A 50 -14.12 15.33 3.87
CA ALA A 50 -14.22 15.50 5.32
C ALA A 50 -15.00 14.36 6.00
N ARG A 51 -16.07 13.83 5.36
CA ARG A 51 -16.77 12.64 5.85
C ARG A 51 -15.92 11.38 5.80
N GLN A 52 -14.96 11.32 4.87
CA GLN A 52 -13.96 10.25 4.79
C GLN A 52 -12.83 10.43 5.81
N GLY A 53 -12.78 11.56 6.54
CA GLY A 53 -11.76 11.87 7.54
C GLY A 53 -10.39 12.22 6.95
N VAL A 54 -10.28 12.51 5.64
CA VAL A 54 -8.99 12.79 4.97
C VAL A 54 -8.66 14.29 4.89
N VAL A 55 -9.65 15.16 5.13
CA VAL A 55 -9.46 16.60 5.27
C VAL A 55 -10.31 17.15 6.42
N GLU A 56 -9.83 18.21 7.06
CA GLU A 56 -10.60 19.00 8.02
C GLU A 56 -11.08 20.29 7.35
N LYS A 57 -12.40 20.57 7.42
CA LYS A 57 -12.97 21.81 6.89
C LYS A 57 -12.65 22.98 7.81
N VAL A 58 -12.09 24.02 7.22
CA VAL A 58 -11.90 25.31 7.86
C VAL A 58 -12.72 26.39 7.16
N HIS A 59 -12.78 27.61 7.74
CA HIS A 59 -13.54 28.71 7.12
C HIS A 59 -12.99 29.04 5.72
N GLY A 60 -13.78 28.76 4.70
CA GLY A 60 -13.43 29.04 3.30
C GLY A 60 -12.50 28.04 2.62
N GLY A 61 -12.23 26.87 3.21
CA GLY A 61 -11.32 25.89 2.66
C GLY A 61 -11.26 24.56 3.41
N ALA A 62 -10.18 23.85 3.21
CA ALA A 62 -9.84 22.64 3.96
C ALA A 62 -8.33 22.57 4.21
N VAL A 63 -7.96 21.93 5.30
CA VAL A 63 -6.58 21.56 5.65
C VAL A 63 -6.47 20.06 5.74
N PRO A 64 -5.25 19.47 5.62
CA PRO A 64 -5.08 18.06 5.90
C PRO A 64 -5.54 17.80 7.33
N VAL A 65 -6.19 16.66 7.56
CA VAL A 65 -6.30 16.16 8.93
C VAL A 65 -4.88 15.88 9.36
N VAL A 66 -4.41 16.57 10.39
CA VAL A 66 -3.18 16.16 11.07
C VAL A 66 -3.56 14.89 11.81
N GLU A 67 -3.42 13.75 11.12
CA GLU A 67 -3.62 12.47 11.78
C GLU A 67 -2.63 12.42 12.94
N ALA A 68 -3.16 12.23 14.13
CA ALA A 68 -2.28 11.95 15.27
C ALA A 68 -1.45 10.72 14.89
N SER A 69 -0.16 10.71 15.21
CA SER A 69 0.75 9.59 14.89
C SER A 69 0.23 8.22 15.41
N THR A 70 -0.76 8.25 16.32
CA THR A 70 -1.47 7.10 16.87
C THR A 70 -2.77 6.75 16.13
N HIS A 71 -3.18 7.54 15.12
CA HIS A 71 -4.41 7.25 14.36
C HIS A 71 -4.18 6.05 13.44
N GLU A 72 -4.92 4.96 13.68
CA GLU A 72 -4.91 3.75 12.88
C GLU A 72 -6.22 3.64 12.08
N PRO A 73 -6.25 4.06 10.81
CA PRO A 73 -7.42 3.87 9.96
C PRO A 73 -7.71 2.38 9.77
N GLY A 74 -8.98 1.99 9.90
CA GLY A 74 -9.40 0.60 9.70
C GLY A 74 -9.21 0.13 8.25
N PHE A 75 -9.21 -1.19 8.06
CA PHE A 75 -9.05 -1.82 6.74
C PHE A 75 -10.07 -1.30 5.72
N GLU A 76 -11.36 -1.21 6.08
CA GLU A 76 -12.43 -0.75 5.18
C GLU A 76 -12.21 0.70 4.70
N ALA A 77 -11.75 1.58 5.60
CA ALA A 77 -11.45 2.96 5.25
C ALA A 77 -10.28 3.05 4.25
N LYS A 78 -9.24 2.23 4.45
CA LYS A 78 -8.07 2.18 3.56
C LYS A 78 -8.38 1.49 2.23
N SER A 79 -9.27 0.49 2.21
CA SER A 79 -9.56 -0.31 1.01
C SER A 79 -10.23 0.51 -0.09
N ALA A 80 -10.97 1.56 0.26
CA ALA A 80 -11.63 2.45 -0.70
C ALA A 80 -10.70 3.52 -1.31
N LEU A 81 -9.48 3.68 -0.76
CA LEU A 81 -8.52 4.70 -1.20
C LEU A 81 -7.53 4.11 -2.21
N GLU A 82 -7.10 4.89 -3.19
CA GLU A 82 -6.03 4.57 -4.15
C GLU A 82 -6.16 3.18 -4.80
N LEU A 83 -7.37 2.81 -5.21
CA LEU A 83 -7.66 1.46 -5.75
C LEU A 83 -6.81 1.13 -6.98
N SER A 84 -6.71 2.07 -7.94
CA SER A 84 -5.92 1.87 -9.16
C SER A 84 -4.43 1.73 -8.84
N ALA A 85 -3.90 2.59 -7.97
CA ALA A 85 -2.50 2.53 -7.56
C ALA A 85 -2.17 1.19 -6.89
N LYS A 86 -3.02 0.71 -5.98
CA LYS A 86 -2.83 -0.59 -5.32
C LYS A 86 -2.87 -1.76 -6.28
N GLU A 87 -3.75 -1.71 -7.29
CA GLU A 87 -3.85 -2.73 -8.32
C GLU A 87 -2.59 -2.78 -9.20
N ASP A 88 -2.08 -1.61 -9.62
CA ASP A 88 -0.86 -1.52 -10.41
C ASP A 88 0.37 -1.99 -9.61
N ILE A 89 0.48 -1.57 -8.33
CA ILE A 89 1.53 -2.02 -7.40
C ILE A 89 1.45 -3.54 -7.20
N ALA A 90 0.26 -4.08 -6.96
CA ALA A 90 0.04 -5.50 -6.75
C ALA A 90 0.50 -6.33 -7.97
N ARG A 91 0.13 -5.89 -9.18
CA ARG A 91 0.52 -6.55 -10.43
C ARG A 91 2.04 -6.53 -10.62
N ALA A 92 2.69 -5.40 -10.37
CA ALA A 92 4.15 -5.28 -10.47
C ALA A 92 4.87 -6.12 -9.41
N ALA A 93 4.41 -6.10 -8.16
CA ALA A 93 5.02 -6.87 -7.07
C ALA A 93 4.86 -8.39 -7.26
N ALA A 94 3.75 -8.86 -7.84
CA ALA A 94 3.52 -10.28 -8.11
C ALA A 94 4.59 -10.90 -9.00
N GLN A 95 5.19 -10.14 -9.91
CA GLN A 95 6.28 -10.60 -10.78
C GLN A 95 7.58 -10.95 -10.00
N MET A 96 7.66 -10.57 -8.74
CA MET A 96 8.81 -10.86 -7.87
C MET A 96 8.66 -12.17 -7.11
N ALA A 97 7.49 -12.82 -7.16
CA ALA A 97 7.25 -14.11 -6.55
C ALA A 97 7.73 -15.23 -7.47
N VAL A 98 8.55 -16.12 -6.93
CA VAL A 98 9.10 -17.26 -7.68
C VAL A 98 8.31 -18.52 -7.33
N PRO A 99 7.92 -19.35 -8.34
CA PRO A 99 7.30 -20.65 -8.07
C PRO A 99 8.09 -21.49 -7.06
N GLY A 100 7.37 -22.14 -6.13
CA GLY A 100 7.97 -23.00 -5.10
C GLY A 100 8.59 -22.24 -3.92
N SER A 101 8.58 -20.90 -3.91
CA SER A 101 9.17 -20.11 -2.84
C SER A 101 8.29 -20.00 -1.60
N ALA A 102 8.91 -19.70 -0.45
CA ALA A 102 8.24 -19.31 0.79
C ALA A 102 8.14 -17.78 0.82
N ILE A 103 6.93 -17.25 0.74
CA ILE A 103 6.67 -15.81 0.80
C ILE A 103 5.92 -15.42 2.06
N ALA A 104 6.18 -14.22 2.55
CA ALA A 104 5.35 -13.63 3.61
C ALA A 104 4.57 -12.45 3.04
N LEU A 105 3.29 -12.33 3.44
CA LEU A 105 2.39 -11.22 3.12
C LEU A 105 1.91 -10.60 4.43
N SER A 106 2.28 -9.35 4.71
CA SER A 106 1.76 -8.63 5.88
C SER A 106 0.27 -8.28 5.70
N GLY A 107 -0.41 -7.96 6.78
CA GLY A 107 -1.74 -7.38 6.71
C GLY A 107 -1.73 -6.00 6.04
N GLY A 108 -2.74 -5.71 5.23
CA GLY A 108 -2.90 -4.43 4.54
C GLY A 108 -3.73 -4.53 3.27
N THR A 109 -4.20 -3.38 2.77
CA THR A 109 -5.07 -3.35 1.57
C THR A 109 -4.29 -3.58 0.28
N THR A 110 -3.03 -3.15 0.20
CA THR A 110 -2.16 -3.37 -0.97
C THR A 110 -1.70 -4.82 -1.04
N THR A 111 -1.32 -5.43 0.09
CA THR A 111 -0.97 -6.85 0.17
C THR A 111 -2.17 -7.77 -0.06
N TYR A 112 -3.37 -7.33 0.33
CA TYR A 112 -4.62 -8.01 -0.02
C TYR A 112 -4.85 -8.00 -1.54
N ALA A 113 -4.64 -6.86 -2.22
CA ALA A 113 -4.71 -6.80 -3.68
C ALA A 113 -3.64 -7.71 -4.32
N LEU A 114 -2.40 -7.70 -3.81
CA LEU A 114 -1.32 -8.56 -4.27
C LEU A 114 -1.67 -10.06 -4.15
N ALA A 115 -2.35 -10.48 -3.10
CA ALA A 115 -2.74 -11.88 -2.91
C ALA A 115 -3.57 -12.43 -4.09
N HIS A 116 -4.41 -11.60 -4.73
CA HIS A 116 -5.18 -11.99 -5.91
C HIS A 116 -4.30 -12.27 -7.14
N HIS A 117 -3.20 -11.54 -7.30
CA HIS A 117 -2.24 -11.73 -8.40
C HIS A 117 -1.25 -12.89 -8.17
N LEU A 118 -1.21 -13.45 -6.97
CA LEU A 118 -0.35 -14.58 -6.63
C LEU A 118 -1.03 -15.95 -6.76
N LEU A 119 -2.34 -15.98 -7.04
CA LEU A 119 -3.13 -17.22 -7.09
C LEU A 119 -2.67 -18.20 -8.18
N ASP A 120 -2.08 -17.69 -9.24
CA ASP A 120 -1.60 -18.49 -10.39
C ASP A 120 -0.10 -18.82 -10.29
N VAL A 121 0.61 -18.37 -9.26
CA VAL A 121 2.00 -18.75 -9.00
C VAL A 121 2.02 -20.12 -8.31
N PRO A 122 2.58 -21.16 -8.94
CA PRO A 122 2.47 -22.52 -8.41
C PRO A 122 3.38 -22.77 -7.19
N ASP A 123 2.94 -23.69 -6.35
CA ASP A 123 3.71 -24.29 -5.23
C ASP A 123 4.20 -23.28 -4.17
N LEU A 124 3.54 -22.12 -4.04
CA LEU A 124 3.91 -21.14 -3.01
C LEU A 124 3.61 -21.67 -1.61
N THR A 125 4.51 -21.37 -0.66
CA THR A 125 4.18 -21.36 0.76
C THR A 125 3.97 -19.92 1.19
N VAL A 126 2.71 -19.56 1.51
CA VAL A 126 2.30 -18.21 1.89
C VAL A 126 2.12 -18.13 3.39
N VAL A 127 2.95 -17.34 4.06
CA VAL A 127 2.79 -17.00 5.48
C VAL A 127 2.17 -15.61 5.58
N THR A 128 1.12 -15.47 6.35
CA THR A 128 0.46 -14.17 6.51
C THR A 128 -0.08 -13.97 7.92
N ASN A 129 -0.08 -12.73 8.37
CA ASN A 129 -0.79 -12.30 9.57
C ASN A 129 -2.15 -11.63 9.25
N SER A 130 -2.68 -11.83 8.04
CA SER A 130 -3.98 -11.31 7.61
C SER A 130 -4.95 -12.44 7.31
N VAL A 131 -6.08 -12.43 8.01
CA VAL A 131 -7.18 -13.37 7.74
C VAL A 131 -7.72 -13.16 6.32
N ARG A 132 -7.83 -11.90 5.86
CA ARG A 132 -8.32 -11.58 4.52
C ARG A 132 -7.41 -12.09 3.41
N VAL A 133 -6.09 -11.95 3.58
CA VAL A 133 -5.11 -12.52 2.64
C VAL A 133 -5.24 -14.04 2.61
N ALA A 134 -5.32 -14.70 3.77
CA ALA A 134 -5.51 -16.15 3.85
C ALA A 134 -6.80 -16.60 3.16
N ASP A 135 -7.90 -15.85 3.33
CA ASP A 135 -9.20 -16.14 2.73
C ASP A 135 -9.17 -16.07 1.17
N VAL A 136 -8.36 -15.20 0.57
CA VAL A 136 -8.17 -15.14 -0.89
C VAL A 136 -7.68 -16.49 -1.42
N PHE A 137 -6.62 -17.04 -0.83
CA PHE A 137 -6.07 -18.35 -1.22
C PHE A 137 -7.02 -19.50 -0.91
N HIS A 138 -7.66 -19.50 0.25
CA HIS A 138 -8.64 -20.53 0.62
C HIS A 138 -9.89 -20.51 -0.27
N ALA A 139 -10.36 -19.34 -0.68
CA ALA A 139 -11.47 -19.23 -1.62
C ALA A 139 -11.10 -19.81 -3.01
N ALA A 140 -9.91 -19.51 -3.51
CA ALA A 140 -9.40 -20.05 -4.76
C ALA A 140 -9.24 -21.59 -4.73
N GLN A 141 -8.73 -22.14 -3.61
CA GLN A 141 -8.62 -23.58 -3.40
C GLN A 141 -10.00 -24.26 -3.41
N ARG A 142 -11.01 -23.69 -2.74
CA ARG A 142 -12.38 -24.24 -2.73
C ARG A 142 -13.03 -24.17 -4.10
N ALA A 143 -12.84 -23.08 -4.86
CA ALA A 143 -13.34 -22.97 -6.22
C ALA A 143 -12.67 -23.99 -7.15
N GLY A 144 -11.38 -24.25 -6.98
CA GLY A 144 -10.63 -25.27 -7.71
C GLY A 144 -11.03 -26.70 -7.37
N ALA A 145 -11.43 -26.97 -6.11
CA ALA A 145 -11.86 -28.30 -5.66
C ALA A 145 -13.13 -28.80 -6.35
N THR A 146 -13.99 -27.90 -6.84
CA THR A 146 -15.18 -28.25 -7.66
C THR A 146 -14.82 -28.55 -9.13
N ALA A 147 -13.64 -28.11 -9.59
CA ALA A 147 -13.12 -28.34 -10.95
C ALA A 147 -12.03 -29.44 -11.03
N GLY A 148 -11.73 -30.10 -9.90
CA GLY A 148 -10.62 -31.05 -9.73
C GLY A 148 -9.42 -30.44 -8.98
N PRO A 149 -8.53 -31.29 -8.38
CA PRO A 149 -7.37 -30.79 -7.67
C PRO A 149 -6.50 -29.96 -8.63
N ARG A 150 -6.23 -28.69 -8.30
CA ARG A 150 -5.17 -27.93 -8.97
C ARG A 150 -3.82 -28.44 -8.45
N PRO A 151 -3.00 -29.09 -9.25
CA PRO A 151 -1.61 -29.33 -8.89
C PRO A 151 -0.92 -27.99 -8.69
N GLY A 152 -0.20 -27.80 -7.57
CA GLY A 152 0.54 -26.56 -7.32
C GLY A 152 -0.22 -25.46 -6.58
N GLY A 153 -1.29 -25.79 -5.84
CA GLY A 153 -1.97 -24.82 -4.97
C GLY A 153 -1.08 -24.33 -3.81
N ALA A 154 -1.23 -23.06 -3.43
CA ALA A 154 -0.44 -22.48 -2.36
C ALA A 154 -0.73 -23.14 -0.99
N THR A 155 0.31 -23.44 -0.20
CA THR A 155 0.16 -23.75 1.22
C THR A 155 0.05 -22.46 2.00
N VAL A 156 -1.01 -22.28 2.80
CA VAL A 156 -1.23 -21.03 3.57
C VAL A 156 -1.00 -21.30 5.06
N VAL A 157 -0.15 -20.49 5.66
CA VAL A 157 0.15 -20.48 7.10
C VAL A 157 -0.30 -19.15 7.69
N LEU A 158 -1.26 -19.17 8.60
CA LEU A 158 -1.71 -18.00 9.35
C LEU A 158 -0.97 -17.92 10.67
N THR A 159 -0.33 -16.77 10.97
CA THR A 159 0.52 -16.62 12.18
C THR A 159 -0.26 -16.70 13.48
N GLY A 160 -1.56 -16.40 13.46
CA GLY A 160 -2.34 -16.14 14.68
C GLY A 160 -2.00 -14.80 15.32
N GLY A 161 -2.58 -14.51 16.47
CA GLY A 161 -2.39 -13.25 17.19
C GLY A 161 -3.68 -12.50 17.48
N VAL A 162 -3.57 -11.26 17.95
CA VAL A 162 -4.69 -10.35 18.24
C VAL A 162 -4.95 -9.48 17.02
N ARG A 163 -6.21 -9.39 16.62
CA ARG A 163 -6.61 -8.62 15.43
C ARG A 163 -6.63 -7.12 15.73
N THR A 164 -5.98 -6.34 14.86
CA THR A 164 -5.94 -4.88 14.90
C THR A 164 -7.07 -4.26 14.07
N PRO A 165 -7.34 -2.94 14.18
CA PRO A 165 -8.24 -2.21 13.28
C PRO A 165 -7.82 -2.30 11.80
N SER A 166 -6.52 -2.40 11.51
CA SER A 166 -5.96 -2.60 10.17
C SER A 166 -6.12 -4.03 9.63
N ASP A 167 -6.76 -4.91 10.41
CA ASP A 167 -7.03 -6.31 10.07
C ASP A 167 -5.80 -7.22 10.05
N SER A 168 -4.76 -6.82 10.77
CA SER A 168 -3.55 -7.60 11.00
C SER A 168 -3.62 -8.36 12.32
N LEU A 169 -3.12 -9.59 12.35
CA LEU A 169 -2.91 -10.37 13.57
C LEU A 169 -1.52 -10.06 14.11
N VAL A 170 -1.42 -9.63 15.36
CA VAL A 170 -0.19 -9.13 15.97
C VAL A 170 0.00 -9.62 17.39
N GLY A 171 1.17 -9.33 17.97
CA GLY A 171 1.52 -9.60 19.35
C GLY A 171 2.19 -10.94 19.57
N PRO A 172 2.39 -11.38 20.83
CA PRO A 172 3.31 -12.45 21.20
C PRO A 172 3.09 -13.79 20.45
N VAL A 173 1.84 -14.10 20.09
CA VAL A 173 1.51 -15.34 19.35
C VAL A 173 2.01 -15.25 17.91
N ALA A 174 1.73 -14.13 17.22
CA ALA A 174 2.23 -13.87 15.88
C ALA A 174 3.76 -13.80 15.86
N ASP A 175 4.35 -13.06 16.79
CA ASP A 175 5.80 -12.87 16.91
C ASP A 175 6.53 -14.19 17.12
N GLN A 176 5.98 -15.06 17.97
CA GLN A 176 6.56 -16.38 18.22
C GLN A 176 6.46 -17.30 17.00
N ALA A 177 5.34 -17.25 16.27
CA ALA A 177 5.18 -18.02 15.04
C ALA A 177 6.21 -17.59 13.98
N ILE A 178 6.40 -16.26 13.78
CA ILE A 178 7.31 -15.72 12.77
C ILE A 178 8.77 -16.03 13.11
N ARG A 179 9.17 -16.02 14.38
CA ARG A 179 10.57 -16.26 14.81
C ARG A 179 11.18 -17.56 14.31
N SER A 180 10.38 -18.58 14.09
CA SER A 180 10.83 -19.91 13.64
C SER A 180 10.79 -20.08 12.12
N LEU A 181 10.42 -19.04 11.38
CA LEU A 181 10.22 -19.09 9.96
C LEU A 181 11.31 -18.31 9.22
N HIS A 182 11.54 -18.67 7.97
CA HIS A 182 12.43 -17.96 7.04
C HIS A 182 11.71 -17.81 5.70
N PHE A 183 11.69 -16.60 5.18
CA PHE A 183 11.00 -16.28 3.94
C PHE A 183 12.02 -15.93 2.84
N ASP A 184 11.75 -16.39 1.61
CA ASP A 184 12.53 -15.97 0.45
C ASP A 184 12.21 -14.50 0.11
N VAL A 185 10.93 -14.11 0.21
CA VAL A 185 10.46 -12.73 0.00
C VAL A 185 9.38 -12.38 1.02
N LEU A 186 9.51 -11.20 1.61
CA LEU A 186 8.45 -10.52 2.36
C LEU A 186 7.86 -9.42 1.48
N PHE A 187 6.54 -9.44 1.27
CA PHE A 187 5.78 -8.31 0.76
C PHE A 187 5.12 -7.58 1.93
N LEU A 188 5.55 -6.36 2.16
CA LEU A 188 5.22 -5.59 3.35
C LEU A 188 4.43 -4.33 3.00
N GLY A 189 3.17 -4.27 3.43
CA GLY A 189 2.39 -3.03 3.44
C GLY A 189 2.78 -2.16 4.63
N VAL A 190 2.75 -0.84 4.47
CA VAL A 190 3.16 0.11 5.50
C VAL A 190 2.13 1.21 5.71
N HIS A 191 2.16 1.83 6.89
CA HIS A 191 1.38 3.03 7.15
C HIS A 191 2.12 4.28 6.65
N GLY A 192 3.41 4.38 6.88
CA GLY A 192 4.22 5.51 6.46
C GLY A 192 5.68 5.15 6.19
N ILE A 193 6.30 5.96 5.32
CA ILE A 193 7.70 5.86 4.89
C ILE A 193 8.30 7.26 4.93
N SER A 194 9.44 7.43 5.58
CA SER A 194 10.26 8.65 5.48
C SER A 194 11.74 8.31 5.62
N VAL A 195 12.61 9.24 5.19
CA VAL A 195 14.06 9.04 5.30
C VAL A 195 14.47 8.94 6.77
N GLU A 196 13.96 9.84 7.62
CA GLU A 196 14.36 9.91 9.02
C GLU A 196 13.79 8.78 9.87
N ALA A 197 12.50 8.42 9.66
CA ALA A 197 11.81 7.45 10.50
C ALA A 197 11.84 6.02 9.89
N GLY A 198 12.26 5.87 8.64
CA GLY A 198 12.15 4.59 7.94
C GLY A 198 10.69 4.19 7.73
N LEU A 199 10.38 2.92 7.96
CA LEU A 199 9.03 2.38 7.94
C LEU A 199 8.38 2.51 9.30
N SER A 200 7.15 3.04 9.34
CA SER A 200 6.45 3.34 10.59
C SER A 200 4.97 2.95 10.57
N THR A 201 4.42 2.73 11.76
CA THR A 201 3.00 2.41 11.99
C THR A 201 2.50 3.09 13.26
N PRO A 202 1.20 3.42 13.38
CA PRO A 202 0.63 3.97 14.61
C PRO A 202 0.50 2.94 15.74
N ASN A 203 0.56 1.63 15.45
CA ASN A 203 0.30 0.55 16.38
C ASN A 203 1.60 -0.12 16.84
N LEU A 204 1.89 -0.07 18.16
CA LEU A 204 3.12 -0.62 18.73
C LEU A 204 3.25 -2.14 18.55
N ALA A 205 2.14 -2.88 18.69
CA ALA A 205 2.17 -4.34 18.50
C ALA A 205 2.37 -4.70 17.02
N GLU A 206 1.80 -3.91 16.10
CA GLU A 206 2.04 -4.08 14.67
C GLU A 206 3.51 -3.77 14.31
N ALA A 207 4.11 -2.73 14.91
CA ALA A 207 5.51 -2.41 14.71
C ALA A 207 6.42 -3.59 15.11
N GLU A 208 6.19 -4.22 16.25
CA GLU A 208 6.99 -5.37 16.70
C GLU A 208 6.81 -6.56 15.76
N THR A 209 5.57 -6.90 15.40
CA THR A 209 5.28 -8.01 14.48
C THR A 209 5.89 -7.76 13.08
N ASN A 210 5.81 -6.54 12.55
CA ASN A 210 6.44 -6.19 11.27
C ASN A 210 7.96 -6.27 11.34
N ARG A 211 8.57 -5.86 12.46
CA ARG A 211 10.02 -6.06 12.69
C ARG A 211 10.42 -7.51 12.63
N ARG A 212 9.60 -8.43 13.19
CA ARG A 212 9.86 -9.88 13.10
C ARG A 212 9.78 -10.39 11.67
N PHE A 213 8.82 -9.91 10.89
CA PHE A 213 8.75 -10.25 9.47
C PHE A 213 9.99 -9.81 8.69
N VAL A 214 10.45 -8.56 8.90
CA VAL A 214 11.66 -8.04 8.24
C VAL A 214 12.88 -8.90 8.61
N GLN A 215 13.05 -9.25 9.89
CA GLN A 215 14.18 -10.06 10.37
C GLN A 215 14.17 -11.49 9.83
N ALA A 216 12.99 -12.04 9.51
CA ALA A 216 12.84 -13.40 9.00
C ALA A 216 12.95 -13.53 7.48
N ALA A 217 12.99 -12.40 6.76
CA ALA A 217 13.01 -12.38 5.30
C ALA A 217 14.44 -12.27 4.74
N ARG A 218 14.69 -12.96 3.61
CA ARG A 218 15.92 -12.78 2.83
C ARG A 218 15.86 -11.54 1.95
N ARG A 219 14.66 -11.22 1.47
CA ARG A 219 14.36 -10.06 0.65
C ARG A 219 13.11 -9.36 1.14
N VAL A 220 13.21 -8.07 1.35
CA VAL A 220 12.11 -7.22 1.82
C VAL A 220 11.63 -6.33 0.67
N VAL A 221 10.39 -6.55 0.23
CA VAL A 221 9.70 -5.77 -0.79
C VAL A 221 8.57 -4.98 -0.11
N VAL A 222 8.71 -3.67 -0.06
CA VAL A 222 7.65 -2.78 0.44
C VAL A 222 6.69 -2.48 -0.71
N VAL A 223 5.39 -2.63 -0.46
CA VAL A 223 4.31 -2.33 -1.41
C VAL A 223 3.46 -1.19 -0.85
N ALA A 224 3.63 0.00 -1.40
CA ALA A 224 3.05 1.22 -0.85
C ALA A 224 2.70 2.23 -1.95
N ASP A 225 1.48 2.76 -1.90
CA ASP A 225 1.08 3.87 -2.78
C ASP A 225 1.80 5.17 -2.37
N HIS A 226 1.88 6.13 -3.32
CA HIS A 226 2.58 7.40 -3.15
C HIS A 226 2.18 8.19 -1.90
N THR A 227 0.97 7.98 -1.37
CA THR A 227 0.47 8.70 -0.18
C THR A 227 1.18 8.31 1.11
N LYS A 228 1.97 7.21 1.10
CA LYS A 228 2.70 6.72 2.27
C LYS A 228 4.06 7.42 2.44
N TRP A 229 4.58 8.02 1.38
CA TRP A 229 5.81 8.82 1.45
C TRP A 229 5.59 10.11 2.24
N GLY A 230 6.51 10.40 3.17
CA GLY A 230 6.42 11.54 4.08
C GLY A 230 5.46 11.34 5.26
N THR A 231 4.75 10.21 5.34
CA THR A 231 3.88 9.87 6.48
C THR A 231 4.70 9.18 7.57
N VAL A 232 4.52 9.59 8.83
CA VAL A 232 5.22 9.01 9.98
C VAL A 232 4.20 8.59 11.04
N GLY A 233 4.17 7.29 11.35
CA GLY A 233 3.39 6.73 12.46
C GLY A 233 4.15 6.80 13.80
N LEU A 234 3.49 6.42 14.88
CA LEU A 234 4.03 6.48 16.25
C LEU A 234 5.32 5.68 16.43
N SER A 235 5.46 4.55 15.77
CA SER A 235 6.56 3.61 15.98
C SER A 235 7.22 3.21 14.67
N SER A 236 8.54 3.42 14.58
CA SER A 236 9.38 2.90 13.51
C SER A 236 9.72 1.43 13.76
N PHE A 237 9.76 0.63 12.68
CA PHE A 237 10.05 -0.80 12.80
C PHE A 237 11.14 -1.32 11.85
N ALA A 238 11.53 -0.57 10.84
CA ALA A 238 12.68 -0.85 9.98
C ALA A 238 13.26 0.44 9.41
N ALA A 239 14.58 0.49 9.24
CA ALA A 239 15.24 1.55 8.50
C ALA A 239 15.10 1.32 6.99
N LEU A 240 15.25 2.38 6.16
CA LEU A 240 15.20 2.22 4.71
C LEU A 240 16.29 1.27 4.19
N ALA A 241 17.45 1.25 4.83
CA ALA A 241 18.56 0.36 4.46
C ALA A 241 18.26 -1.14 4.67
N GLU A 242 17.17 -1.50 5.38
CA GLU A 242 16.73 -2.88 5.57
C GLU A 242 15.75 -3.34 4.48
N ILE A 243 15.46 -2.48 3.48
CA ILE A 243 14.52 -2.72 2.40
C ILE A 243 15.29 -2.94 1.10
N ASP A 244 14.99 -4.01 0.38
CA ASP A 244 15.60 -4.29 -0.92
C ASP A 244 14.89 -3.58 -2.07
N THR A 245 13.57 -3.44 -2.00
CA THR A 245 12.78 -2.84 -3.08
C THR A 245 11.54 -2.14 -2.54
N LEU A 246 11.27 -0.94 -3.01
CA LEU A 246 9.97 -0.29 -2.90
C LEU A 246 9.22 -0.41 -4.24
N VAL A 247 8.01 -0.97 -4.21
CA VAL A 247 7.07 -0.95 -5.32
C VAL A 247 6.00 0.09 -5.02
N THR A 248 5.91 1.10 -5.85
CA THR A 248 4.98 2.22 -5.69
C THR A 248 4.31 2.57 -7.01
N ASP A 249 3.37 3.52 -7.01
CA ASP A 249 2.67 3.97 -8.20
C ASP A 249 3.27 5.25 -8.81
N ALA A 250 2.78 5.61 -10.00
CA ALA A 250 3.24 6.77 -10.76
C ALA A 250 2.92 8.13 -10.08
N GLY A 251 2.05 8.15 -9.05
CA GLY A 251 1.73 9.34 -8.26
C GLY A 251 2.88 9.85 -7.40
N LEU A 252 3.92 9.05 -7.17
CA LEU A 252 5.11 9.49 -6.43
C LEU A 252 5.86 10.56 -7.24
N SER A 253 6.20 11.69 -6.61
CA SER A 253 6.86 12.82 -7.27
C SER A 253 8.28 12.48 -7.73
N ALA A 254 8.83 13.23 -8.71
CA ALA A 254 10.18 13.02 -9.19
C ALA A 254 11.22 13.24 -8.08
N GLU A 255 11.03 14.27 -7.27
CA GLU A 255 11.90 14.60 -6.14
C GLU A 255 11.92 13.46 -5.11
N ALA A 256 10.75 12.89 -4.79
CA ALA A 256 10.66 11.77 -3.87
C ALA A 256 11.32 10.50 -4.43
N ARG A 257 11.24 10.28 -5.76
CA ARG A 257 11.92 9.15 -6.41
C ARG A 257 13.44 9.28 -6.35
N GLU A 258 13.96 10.48 -6.56
CA GLU A 258 15.39 10.79 -6.44
C GLU A 258 15.87 10.55 -5.00
N GLU A 259 15.15 11.08 -4.01
CA GLU A 259 15.46 10.90 -2.60
C GLU A 259 15.42 9.41 -2.17
N ILE A 260 14.44 8.65 -2.63
CA ILE A 260 14.35 7.20 -2.38
C ILE A 260 15.54 6.46 -2.99
N ALA A 261 15.93 6.80 -4.22
CA ALA A 261 17.02 6.14 -4.93
C ALA A 261 18.38 6.31 -4.23
N GLU A 262 18.53 7.33 -3.39
CA GLU A 262 19.76 7.51 -2.56
C GLU A 262 19.80 6.55 -1.36
N HIS A 263 18.64 6.02 -0.93
CA HIS A 263 18.52 5.23 0.30
C HIS A 263 18.11 3.77 0.08
N LEU A 264 17.56 3.42 -1.07
CA LEU A 264 17.07 2.08 -1.39
C LEU A 264 17.76 1.52 -2.63
N PRO A 265 18.15 0.23 -2.63
CA PRO A 265 18.77 -0.42 -3.79
C PRO A 265 17.79 -0.62 -4.95
N GLY A 266 16.47 -0.68 -4.69
CA GLY A 266 15.47 -0.94 -5.72
C GLY A 266 14.20 -0.06 -5.57
N LEU A 267 13.81 0.58 -6.67
CA LEU A 267 12.55 1.31 -6.82
C LEU A 267 11.83 0.85 -8.08
N VAL A 268 10.60 0.39 -7.94
CA VAL A 268 9.72 0.02 -9.05
C VAL A 268 8.51 0.94 -9.03
N VAL A 269 8.30 1.69 -10.11
CA VAL A 269 7.16 2.58 -10.28
C VAL A 269 6.15 1.92 -11.22
N ALA A 270 5.05 1.45 -10.66
CA ALA A 270 3.97 0.80 -11.37
C ALA A 270 3.01 1.81 -12.03
N GLY A 271 2.32 1.42 -13.11
CA GLY A 271 1.31 2.26 -13.77
C GLY A 271 1.87 3.45 -14.57
N GLY A 272 3.18 3.54 -14.73
CA GLY A 272 3.81 4.48 -15.66
C GLY A 272 3.63 4.00 -17.12
N PRO A 273 3.80 4.89 -18.13
CA PRO A 273 3.86 4.45 -19.52
C PRO A 273 4.93 3.37 -19.64
N GLU A 274 4.56 2.23 -20.21
CA GLU A 274 5.48 1.11 -20.44
C GLU A 274 6.75 1.66 -21.09
N SER A 275 7.89 1.45 -20.45
CA SER A 275 9.18 1.58 -21.13
C SER A 275 9.21 0.47 -22.20
N SER A 276 8.76 0.83 -23.41
CA SER A 276 8.89 -0.02 -24.58
C SER A 276 10.35 -0.48 -24.67
N GLY A 277 10.55 -1.78 -24.44
CA GLY A 277 11.84 -2.43 -24.50
C GLY A 277 12.59 -2.02 -25.75
N GLN A 278 13.78 -1.50 -25.58
CA GLN A 278 14.81 -1.49 -26.60
C GLN A 278 15.23 -2.96 -26.84
N ASP A 279 14.45 -3.69 -27.64
CA ASP A 279 15.00 -4.84 -28.33
C ASP A 279 15.94 -4.31 -29.42
N GLY A 280 17.21 -4.37 -29.11
CA GLY A 280 18.29 -4.08 -30.04
C GLY A 280 18.19 -4.98 -31.25
N GLN A 281 17.92 -4.39 -32.41
CA GLN A 281 18.35 -4.89 -33.68
C GLN A 281 19.88 -4.76 -33.73
N GLU A 282 20.58 -5.84 -33.56
CA GLU A 282 21.91 -6.02 -34.19
C GLU A 282 21.73 -7.04 -35.31
N GLY A 283 22.03 -6.53 -36.55
CA GLY A 283 22.05 -7.27 -37.79
C GLY A 283 23.28 -8.15 -37.96
#